data_322eb3657d2413f4b9721a3979267ef4
#
_entry.id   322eb3657d2413f4b9721a3979267ef4
#
_cell.length_a   1.000
_cell.length_b   1.000
_cell.length_c   1.000
_cell.angle_alpha   90.00
_cell.angle_beta   90.00
_cell.angle_gamma   90.00
#
_symmetry.space_group_name_H-M   'P 1'
#
loop_
_entity.id
_entity.type
_entity.pdbx_description
1 polymer ?
#
loop_
_entity_poly.entity_id
_entity_poly.type
_entity_poly.pdbx_seq_one_letter_code
_entity_poly.pdbx_strand_id
1 'polypeptide(L)'
;SAGQFAGLGIITAGSSLVEMAMAQLIINLRYCLMSCSLSQKLDSHMPFFHRFLMSYGVTDEIFGVSVCKSGVLSPYFSYGLMAMAVPGWTIGTLLGAVSGSLLPARLLSALNVALYGMFLAVVIPPARENKVLRMVILVSMALSFLFTQIPVLRDISSGFKIIILTFIVAGSAAV
;
A
#
# COMPACT_ATOMS: atom_id res chain seq x y z
N SER A 1 -2.42 -5.23 5.51
CA SER A 1 -1.70 -3.98 5.29
C SER A 1 -0.25 -4.26 4.88
N ALA A 2 0.26 -3.54 3.89
CA ALA A 2 1.65 -3.70 3.44
C ALA A 2 2.65 -3.40 4.57
N GLY A 3 2.33 -2.42 5.42
CA GLY A 3 3.15 -2.10 6.59
C GLY A 3 3.19 -3.24 7.61
N GLN A 4 2.06 -3.89 7.89
CA GLN A 4 2.02 -5.04 8.79
C GLN A 4 2.81 -6.22 8.23
N PHE A 5 2.68 -6.51 6.95
CA PHE A 5 3.42 -7.58 6.30
C PHE A 5 4.94 -7.33 6.34
N ALA A 6 5.38 -6.11 6.02
CA ALA A 6 6.79 -5.72 6.12
C ALA A 6 7.28 -5.76 7.58
N GLY A 7 6.47 -5.30 8.53
CA GLY A 7 6.79 -5.33 9.95
C GLY A 7 7.02 -6.73 10.49
N LEU A 8 6.16 -7.68 10.13
CA LEU A 8 6.36 -9.09 10.49
C LEU A 8 7.66 -9.64 9.91
N GLY A 9 7.99 -9.31 8.66
CA GLY A 9 9.27 -9.72 8.04
C GLY A 9 10.49 -9.16 8.78
N ILE A 10 10.44 -7.90 9.22
CA ILE A 10 11.51 -7.23 9.97
C ILE A 10 11.67 -7.87 11.36
N ILE A 11 10.55 -8.17 12.04
CA ILE A 11 10.56 -8.84 13.35
C ILE A 11 11.17 -10.24 13.23
N THR A 12 10.72 -11.02 12.27
CA THR A 12 11.22 -12.40 12.06
C THR A 12 12.68 -12.45 11.67
N ALA A 13 13.20 -11.40 11.02
CA ALA A 13 14.62 -11.24 10.69
C ALA A 13 15.48 -10.78 11.89
N GLY A 14 14.87 -10.47 13.04
CA GLY A 14 15.58 -9.99 14.23
C GLY A 14 16.21 -8.59 14.05
N SER A 15 15.69 -7.80 13.11
CA SER A 15 16.22 -6.46 12.81
C SER A 15 15.91 -5.45 13.92
N SER A 16 16.57 -4.28 13.86
CA SER A 16 16.46 -3.25 14.90
C SER A 16 15.09 -2.55 14.90
N LEU A 17 14.67 -2.03 16.07
CA LEU A 17 13.47 -1.22 16.21
C LEU A 17 13.54 0.07 15.37
N VAL A 18 14.73 0.63 15.19
CA VAL A 18 14.94 1.83 14.35
C VAL A 18 14.64 1.52 12.89
N GLU A 19 15.12 0.39 12.40
CA GLU A 19 14.83 -0.09 11.05
C GLU A 19 13.33 -0.30 10.84
N MET A 20 12.65 -0.93 11.80
CA MET A 20 11.21 -1.09 11.78
C MET A 20 10.49 0.27 11.73
N ALA A 21 10.85 1.21 12.59
CA ALA A 21 10.23 2.53 12.64
C ALA A 21 10.40 3.29 11.32
N MET A 22 11.60 3.28 10.75
CA MET A 22 11.89 3.93 9.48
C MET A 22 11.16 3.27 8.31
N ALA A 23 11.15 1.94 8.25
CA ALA A 23 10.42 1.21 7.21
C ALA A 23 8.91 1.49 7.29
N GLN A 24 8.33 1.47 8.50
CA GLN A 24 6.92 1.78 8.71
C GLN A 24 6.58 3.23 8.33
N LEU A 25 7.42 4.19 8.69
CA LEU A 25 7.24 5.58 8.31
C LEU A 25 7.17 5.73 6.79
N ILE A 26 8.11 5.14 6.06
CA ILE A 26 8.21 5.27 4.60
C ILE A 26 7.06 4.54 3.90
N ILE A 27 6.75 3.31 4.31
CA ILE A 27 5.64 2.54 3.72
C ILE A 27 4.31 3.27 3.94
N ASN A 28 4.11 3.89 5.09
CA ASN A 28 2.87 4.57 5.45
C ASN A 28 2.80 6.03 4.96
N LEU A 29 3.90 6.61 4.48
CA LEU A 29 3.91 7.96 3.91
C LEU A 29 2.92 8.10 2.73
N ARG A 30 2.68 7.01 2.01
CA ARG A 30 1.66 6.95 0.94
C ARG A 30 0.26 7.35 1.41
N TYR A 31 -0.11 7.04 2.67
CA TYR A 31 -1.41 7.43 3.23
C TYR A 31 -1.55 8.95 3.35
N CYS A 32 -0.46 9.66 3.68
CA CYS A 32 -0.43 11.11 3.63
C CYS A 32 -0.72 11.63 2.21
N LEU A 33 -0.03 11.08 1.21
CA LEU A 33 -0.21 11.49 -0.18
C LEU A 33 -1.62 11.20 -0.69
N MET A 34 -2.18 10.03 -0.36
CA MET A 34 -3.56 9.67 -0.71
C MET A 34 -4.56 10.61 -0.04
N SER A 35 -4.37 10.90 1.24
CA SER A 35 -5.23 11.82 1.99
C SER A 35 -5.16 13.25 1.43
N CYS A 36 -3.98 13.74 1.06
CA CYS A 36 -3.81 15.03 0.39
C CYS A 36 -4.53 15.05 -0.96
N SER A 37 -4.42 14.00 -1.75
CA SER A 37 -5.11 13.89 -3.04
C SER A 37 -6.63 13.86 -2.87
N LEU A 38 -7.16 13.07 -1.92
CA LEU A 38 -8.59 13.02 -1.63
C LEU A 38 -9.12 14.35 -1.09
N SER A 39 -8.32 15.08 -0.31
CA SER A 39 -8.73 16.37 0.26
C SER A 39 -9.10 17.39 -0.82
N GLN A 40 -8.49 17.30 -2.00
CA GLN A 40 -8.80 18.16 -3.15
C GLN A 40 -10.18 17.86 -3.78
N LYS A 41 -10.74 16.68 -3.52
CA LYS A 41 -12.08 16.27 -3.97
C LYS A 41 -13.17 16.52 -2.95
N LEU A 42 -12.82 17.00 -1.76
CA LEU A 42 -13.78 17.30 -0.70
C LEU A 42 -14.37 18.71 -0.87
N ASP A 43 -15.63 18.87 -0.45
CA ASP A 43 -16.24 20.19 -0.34
C ASP A 43 -15.44 21.05 0.67
N SER A 44 -15.16 22.31 0.31
CA SER A 44 -14.49 23.27 1.19
C SER A 44 -15.26 23.53 2.50
N HIS A 45 -16.60 23.46 2.44
CA HIS A 45 -17.48 23.67 3.58
C HIS A 45 -17.78 22.40 4.40
N MET A 46 -17.13 21.26 4.05
CA MET A 46 -17.34 20.01 4.77
C MET A 46 -16.89 20.14 6.23
N PRO A 47 -17.76 19.80 7.23
CA PRO A 47 -17.42 19.82 8.64
C PRO A 47 -16.16 18.99 8.96
N PHE A 48 -15.35 19.48 9.88
CA PHE A 48 -14.09 18.82 10.29
C PHE A 48 -14.30 17.37 10.72
N PHE A 49 -15.39 17.07 11.41
CA PHE A 49 -15.71 15.73 11.87
C PHE A 49 -15.80 14.71 10.71
N HIS A 50 -16.45 15.08 9.60
CA HIS A 50 -16.51 14.21 8.43
C HIS A 50 -15.14 14.01 7.79
N ARG A 51 -14.32 15.07 7.71
CA ARG A 51 -12.94 14.98 7.20
C ARG A 51 -12.09 14.04 8.05
N PHE A 52 -12.21 14.17 9.37
CA PHE A 52 -11.50 13.31 10.33
C PHE A 52 -11.88 11.83 10.17
N LEU A 53 -13.18 11.52 10.14
CA LEU A 53 -13.65 10.14 9.94
C LEU A 53 -13.23 9.56 8.59
N MET A 54 -13.32 10.36 7.52
CA MET A 54 -12.89 9.92 6.19
C MET A 54 -11.37 9.64 6.15
N SER A 55 -10.56 10.47 6.80
CA SER A 55 -9.11 10.28 6.83
C SER A 55 -8.69 8.99 7.55
N TYR A 56 -9.44 8.60 8.58
CA TYR A 56 -9.21 7.34 9.31
C TYR A 56 -9.41 6.11 8.41
N GLY A 57 -10.33 6.18 7.47
CA GLY A 57 -10.68 5.07 6.57
C GLY A 57 -9.91 5.05 5.25
N VAL A 58 -8.88 5.86 5.07
CA VAL A 58 -8.13 5.87 3.81
C VAL A 58 -7.28 4.60 3.70
N THR A 59 -7.66 3.72 2.77
CA THR A 59 -6.89 2.55 2.33
C THR A 59 -6.67 2.63 0.82
N ASP A 60 -5.83 1.76 0.27
CA ASP A 60 -5.55 1.72 -1.17
C ASP A 60 -6.84 1.48 -1.98
N GLU A 61 -7.71 0.60 -1.50
CA GLU A 61 -8.98 0.24 -2.15
C GLU A 61 -9.98 1.40 -2.11
N ILE A 62 -10.16 2.01 -0.93
CA ILE A 62 -11.06 3.14 -0.75
C ILE A 62 -10.56 4.35 -1.54
N PHE A 63 -9.25 4.58 -1.55
CA PHE A 63 -8.63 5.62 -2.37
C PHE A 63 -8.88 5.38 -3.85
N GLY A 64 -8.60 4.18 -4.35
CA GLY A 64 -8.77 3.83 -5.77
C GLY A 64 -10.19 4.07 -6.27
N VAL A 65 -11.21 3.62 -5.52
CA VAL A 65 -12.62 3.85 -5.87
C VAL A 65 -13.01 5.33 -5.75
N SER A 66 -12.51 6.02 -4.72
CA SER A 66 -12.83 7.44 -4.48
C SER A 66 -12.23 8.36 -5.54
N VAL A 67 -11.02 8.07 -6.02
CA VAL A 67 -10.38 8.86 -7.09
C VAL A 67 -11.11 8.69 -8.42
N CYS A 68 -11.61 7.49 -8.72
CA CYS A 68 -12.36 7.22 -9.95
C CYS A 68 -13.75 7.88 -9.96
N LYS A 69 -14.29 8.27 -8.79
CA LYS A 69 -15.57 8.97 -8.74
C LYS A 69 -15.45 10.37 -9.33
N SER A 70 -16.31 10.72 -10.28
CA SER A 70 -16.41 12.08 -10.84
C SER A 70 -17.04 13.06 -9.84
N GLY A 71 -16.55 14.31 -9.83
CA GLY A 71 -17.08 15.40 -9.01
C GLY A 71 -16.66 15.34 -7.54
N VAL A 72 -17.39 16.10 -6.70
CA VAL A 72 -17.13 16.23 -5.27
C VAL A 72 -17.43 14.92 -4.54
N LEU A 73 -16.55 14.54 -3.62
CA LEU A 73 -16.68 13.33 -2.83
C LEU A 73 -17.58 13.59 -1.61
N SER A 74 -18.73 12.92 -1.58
CA SER A 74 -19.64 12.96 -0.43
C SER A 74 -19.10 12.12 0.73
N PRO A 75 -19.19 12.58 1.99
CA PRO A 75 -18.81 11.80 3.15
C PRO A 75 -19.57 10.47 3.26
N TYR A 76 -20.84 10.46 2.91
CA TYR A 76 -21.66 9.24 2.95
C TYR A 76 -21.19 8.16 1.96
N PHE A 77 -20.67 8.57 0.80
CA PHE A 77 -20.05 7.64 -0.14
C PHE A 77 -18.82 6.97 0.49
N SER A 78 -17.95 7.74 1.12
CA SER A 78 -16.78 7.22 1.82
C SER A 78 -17.16 6.30 2.98
N TYR A 79 -18.20 6.65 3.75
CA TYR A 79 -18.72 5.79 4.81
C TYR A 79 -19.27 4.47 4.28
N GLY A 80 -19.95 4.48 3.13
CA GLY A 80 -20.39 3.25 2.47
C GLY A 80 -19.22 2.34 2.09
N LEU A 81 -18.14 2.91 1.53
CA LEU A 81 -16.93 2.17 1.21
C LEU A 81 -16.28 1.58 2.48
N MET A 82 -16.18 2.38 3.56
CA MET A 82 -15.63 1.93 4.84
C MET A 82 -16.48 0.82 5.46
N ALA A 83 -17.81 0.95 5.40
CA ALA A 83 -18.75 -0.04 5.94
C ALA A 83 -18.65 -1.41 5.25
N MET A 84 -18.17 -1.45 4.01
CA MET A 84 -17.90 -2.70 3.29
C MET A 84 -16.47 -3.18 3.50
N ALA A 85 -15.49 -2.29 3.40
CA ALA A 85 -14.07 -2.65 3.46
C ALA A 85 -13.63 -3.09 4.85
N VAL A 86 -14.02 -2.37 5.91
CA VAL A 86 -13.57 -2.65 7.28
C VAL A 86 -14.06 -4.01 7.80
N PRO A 87 -15.37 -4.36 7.71
CA PRO A 87 -15.81 -5.70 8.09
C PRO A 87 -15.19 -6.81 7.22
N GLY A 88 -15.10 -6.59 5.91
CA GLY A 88 -14.48 -7.55 4.99
C GLY A 88 -13.03 -7.84 5.37
N TRP A 89 -12.26 -6.81 5.67
CA TRP A 89 -10.88 -6.92 6.12
C TRP A 89 -10.77 -7.61 7.50
N THR A 90 -11.62 -7.24 8.45
CA THR A 90 -11.64 -7.84 9.79
C THR A 90 -11.99 -9.33 9.73
N ILE A 91 -13.05 -9.68 8.98
CA ILE A 91 -13.48 -11.08 8.80
C ILE A 91 -12.39 -11.87 8.06
N GLY A 92 -11.81 -11.30 7.01
CA GLY A 92 -10.73 -11.95 6.25
C GLY A 92 -9.50 -12.24 7.12
N THR A 93 -9.11 -11.29 7.99
CA THR A 93 -8.01 -11.47 8.94
C THR A 93 -8.33 -12.56 9.96
N LEU A 94 -9.56 -12.56 10.52
CA LEU A 94 -10.01 -13.57 11.46
C LEU A 94 -10.00 -14.96 10.82
N LEU A 95 -10.57 -15.09 9.63
CA LEU A 95 -10.58 -16.36 8.89
C LEU A 95 -9.17 -16.84 8.57
N GLY A 96 -8.27 -15.91 8.16
CA GLY A 96 -6.87 -16.23 7.92
C GLY A 96 -6.13 -16.72 9.17
N ALA A 97 -6.37 -16.07 10.32
CA ALA A 97 -5.77 -16.46 11.59
C ALA A 97 -6.26 -17.84 12.08
N VAL A 98 -7.56 -18.11 11.95
CA VAL A 98 -8.15 -19.38 12.41
C VAL A 98 -7.84 -20.53 11.47
N SER A 99 -7.89 -20.30 10.15
CA SER A 99 -7.72 -21.35 9.15
C SER A 99 -6.28 -21.51 8.65
N GLY A 100 -5.40 -20.57 8.97
CA GLY A 100 -4.01 -20.57 8.46
C GLY A 100 -3.21 -21.83 8.80
N SER A 101 -3.47 -22.46 9.94
CA SER A 101 -2.87 -23.73 10.34
C SER A 101 -3.54 -24.97 9.73
N LEU A 102 -4.76 -24.83 9.23
CA LEU A 102 -5.57 -25.92 8.65
C LEU A 102 -5.46 -25.98 7.13
N LEU A 103 -5.02 -24.89 6.51
CA LEU A 103 -4.96 -24.78 5.05
C LEU A 103 -3.78 -25.56 4.48
N PRO A 104 -3.98 -26.32 3.39
CA PRO A 104 -2.88 -26.96 2.67
C PRO A 104 -1.88 -25.93 2.14
N ALA A 105 -0.58 -26.29 2.14
CA ALA A 105 0.49 -25.39 1.67
C ALA A 105 0.27 -24.84 0.25
N ARG A 106 -0.37 -25.60 -0.62
CA ARG A 106 -0.72 -25.15 -1.99
C ARG A 106 -1.71 -24.00 -1.97
N LEU A 107 -2.71 -24.03 -1.07
CA LEU A 107 -3.71 -22.97 -0.96
C LEU A 107 -3.11 -21.71 -0.34
N LEU A 108 -2.25 -21.86 0.67
CA LEU A 108 -1.49 -20.75 1.25
C LEU A 108 -0.61 -20.06 0.20
N SER A 109 0.09 -20.84 -0.63
CA SER A 109 0.90 -20.30 -1.72
C SER A 109 0.04 -19.54 -2.75
N ALA A 110 -1.13 -20.07 -3.12
CA ALA A 110 -2.05 -19.40 -4.03
C ALA A 110 -2.58 -18.08 -3.45
N LEU A 111 -2.92 -18.04 -2.16
CA LEU A 111 -3.37 -16.82 -1.48
C LEU A 111 -2.27 -15.76 -1.40
N ASN A 112 -1.02 -16.16 -1.18
CA ASN A 112 0.13 -15.25 -1.25
C ASN A 112 0.29 -14.63 -2.66
N VAL A 113 0.12 -15.43 -3.71
CA VAL A 113 0.15 -14.90 -5.09
C VAL A 113 -1.01 -13.95 -5.34
N ALA A 114 -2.21 -14.26 -4.81
CA ALA A 114 -3.38 -13.38 -4.93
C ALA A 114 -3.14 -11.99 -4.31
N LEU A 115 -2.38 -11.89 -3.21
CA LEU A 115 -1.99 -10.62 -2.61
C LEU A 115 -1.19 -9.74 -3.59
N TYR A 116 -0.22 -10.33 -4.30
CA TYR A 116 0.52 -9.61 -5.33
C TYR A 116 -0.37 -9.22 -6.52
N GLY A 117 -1.34 -10.08 -6.88
CA GLY A 117 -2.35 -9.78 -7.89
C GLY A 117 -3.18 -8.54 -7.56
N MET A 118 -3.52 -8.34 -6.28
CA MET A 118 -4.21 -7.14 -5.81
C MET A 118 -3.37 -5.87 -6.07
N PHE A 119 -2.08 -5.88 -5.74
CA PHE A 119 -1.21 -4.73 -6.02
C PHE A 119 -1.10 -4.44 -7.52
N LEU A 120 -1.00 -5.47 -8.35
CA LEU A 120 -1.01 -5.29 -9.81
C LEU A 120 -2.33 -4.69 -10.31
N ALA A 121 -3.46 -5.10 -9.77
CA ALA A 121 -4.77 -4.56 -10.12
C ALA A 121 -4.91 -3.05 -9.80
N VAL A 122 -4.25 -2.56 -8.78
CA VAL A 122 -4.22 -1.13 -8.42
C VAL A 122 -3.24 -0.34 -9.31
N VAL A 123 -2.11 -0.94 -9.68
CA VAL A 123 -1.01 -0.26 -10.37
C VAL A 123 -1.21 -0.24 -11.89
N ILE A 124 -1.77 -1.30 -12.49
CA ILE A 124 -1.89 -1.43 -13.95
C ILE A 124 -2.83 -0.39 -14.59
N PRO A 125 -4.04 -0.10 -14.06
CA PRO A 125 -4.95 0.85 -14.70
C PRO A 125 -4.33 2.25 -14.88
N PRO A 126 -3.80 2.92 -13.84
CA PRO A 126 -3.18 4.23 -14.02
C PRO A 126 -1.90 4.17 -14.88
N ALA A 127 -1.16 3.06 -14.89
CA ALA A 127 0.00 2.87 -15.74
C ALA A 127 -0.35 2.79 -17.24
N ARG A 128 -1.57 2.38 -17.58
CA ARG A 128 -2.05 2.37 -18.98
C ARG A 128 -2.31 3.78 -19.48
N GLU A 129 -2.79 4.66 -18.64
CA GLU A 129 -3.18 6.02 -19.00
C GLU A 129 -1.99 6.98 -19.00
N ASN A 130 -1.01 6.78 -18.11
CA ASN A 130 0.13 7.68 -17.95
C ASN A 130 1.46 7.00 -18.31
N LYS A 131 2.10 7.50 -19.38
CA LYS A 131 3.40 6.98 -19.87
C LYS A 131 4.52 7.17 -18.85
N VAL A 132 4.54 8.30 -18.13
CA VAL A 132 5.56 8.59 -17.10
C VAL A 132 5.43 7.58 -15.96
N LEU A 133 4.21 7.38 -15.46
CA LEU A 133 3.95 6.42 -14.40
C LEU A 133 4.35 4.99 -14.80
N ARG A 134 4.06 4.61 -16.04
CA ARG A 134 4.50 3.31 -16.59
C ARG A 134 6.01 3.16 -16.59
N MET A 135 6.74 4.20 -17.01
CA MET A 135 8.21 4.20 -16.98
C MET A 135 8.75 4.07 -15.55
N VAL A 136 8.20 4.83 -14.62
CA VAL A 136 8.58 4.78 -13.20
C VAL A 136 8.37 3.37 -12.64
N ILE A 137 7.25 2.73 -12.94
CA ILE A 137 6.96 1.36 -12.48
C ILE A 137 7.98 0.36 -13.07
N LEU A 138 8.25 0.42 -14.38
CA LEU A 138 9.22 -0.48 -15.02
C LEU A 138 10.63 -0.29 -14.45
N VAL A 139 11.06 0.95 -14.25
CA VAL A 139 12.35 1.27 -13.64
C VAL A 139 12.41 0.76 -12.20
N SER A 140 11.34 0.95 -11.41
CA SER A 140 11.27 0.42 -10.04
C SER A 140 11.40 -1.10 -9.99
N MET A 141 10.71 -1.80 -10.89
CA MET A 141 10.78 -3.25 -10.99
C MET A 141 12.18 -3.72 -11.38
N ALA A 142 12.80 -3.08 -12.38
CA ALA A 142 14.17 -3.39 -12.82
C ALA A 142 15.19 -3.14 -11.71
N LEU A 143 15.11 -2.00 -11.02
CA LEU A 143 15.98 -1.68 -9.88
C LEU A 143 15.79 -2.68 -8.74
N SER A 144 14.55 -3.01 -8.38
CA SER A 144 14.26 -3.99 -7.34
C SER A 144 14.87 -5.37 -7.68
N PHE A 145 14.77 -5.79 -8.94
CA PHE A 145 15.38 -7.02 -9.42
C PHE A 145 16.91 -6.96 -9.33
N LEU A 146 17.53 -5.87 -9.77
CA LEU A 146 18.99 -5.68 -9.67
C LEU A 146 19.48 -5.73 -8.22
N PHE A 147 18.74 -5.13 -7.29
CA PHE A 147 19.06 -5.17 -5.85
C PHE A 147 19.05 -6.59 -5.28
N THR A 148 18.28 -7.49 -5.85
CA THR A 148 18.26 -8.91 -5.42
C THR A 148 19.38 -9.74 -6.03
N GLN A 149 19.91 -9.33 -7.19
CA GLN A 149 20.95 -10.07 -7.92
C GLN A 149 22.36 -9.67 -7.51
N ILE A 150 22.59 -8.43 -7.07
CA ILE A 150 23.92 -7.95 -6.70
C ILE A 150 24.29 -8.48 -5.31
N PRO A 151 25.38 -9.27 -5.17
CA PRO A 151 25.74 -9.91 -3.90
C PRO A 151 25.90 -8.92 -2.74
N VAL A 152 26.54 -7.78 -2.98
CA VAL A 152 26.78 -6.72 -1.98
C VAL A 152 25.47 -6.09 -1.46
N LEU A 153 24.44 -6.00 -2.32
CA LEU A 153 23.15 -5.43 -1.96
C LEU A 153 22.20 -6.48 -1.38
N ARG A 154 22.49 -7.73 -1.57
CA ARG A 154 21.69 -8.85 -1.04
C ARG A 154 21.72 -8.91 0.49
N ASP A 155 22.84 -8.52 1.10
CA ASP A 155 23.05 -8.54 2.54
C ASP A 155 22.36 -7.36 3.27
N ILE A 156 21.86 -6.36 2.51
CA ILE A 156 21.07 -5.25 3.07
C ILE A 156 19.71 -5.81 3.50
N SER A 157 19.27 -5.42 4.70
CA SER A 157 17.96 -5.84 5.20
C SER A 157 16.80 -5.36 4.30
N SER A 158 15.70 -6.11 4.30
CA SER A 158 14.54 -5.82 3.45
C SER A 158 13.96 -4.43 3.69
N GLY A 159 13.99 -3.93 4.94
CA GLY A 159 13.53 -2.59 5.28
C GLY A 159 14.37 -1.50 4.61
N PHE A 160 15.68 -1.58 4.72
CA PHE A 160 16.58 -0.61 4.07
C PHE A 160 16.52 -0.65 2.55
N LYS A 161 16.29 -1.81 1.93
CA LYS A 161 16.06 -1.89 0.47
C LYS A 161 14.84 -1.07 0.04
N ILE A 162 13.74 -1.21 0.75
CA ILE A 162 12.52 -0.45 0.47
C ILE A 162 12.79 1.05 0.59
N ILE A 163 13.48 1.49 1.64
CA ILE A 163 13.83 2.88 1.89
C ILE A 163 14.65 3.45 0.73
N ILE A 164 15.76 2.80 0.40
CA ILE A 164 16.69 3.25 -0.64
C ILE A 164 15.98 3.31 -2.00
N LEU A 165 15.25 2.25 -2.38
CA LEU A 165 14.53 2.21 -3.65
C LEU A 165 13.46 3.30 -3.73
N THR A 166 12.72 3.55 -2.65
CA THR A 166 11.70 4.59 -2.62
C THR A 166 12.31 5.97 -2.83
N PHE A 167 13.41 6.29 -2.15
CA PHE A 167 14.07 7.58 -2.31
C PHE A 167 14.66 7.77 -3.71
N ILE A 168 15.30 6.74 -4.27
CA ILE A 168 15.88 6.82 -5.62
C ILE A 168 14.78 7.02 -6.66
N VAL A 169 13.73 6.19 -6.62
CA VAL A 169 12.68 6.22 -7.65
C VAL A 169 11.78 7.43 -7.48
N ALA A 170 11.31 7.74 -6.27
CA ALA A 170 10.47 8.90 -6.04
C ALA A 170 11.23 10.22 -6.28
N GLY A 171 12.49 10.31 -5.86
CA GLY A 171 13.34 11.47 -6.12
C GLY A 171 13.61 11.70 -7.61
N SER A 172 13.88 10.64 -8.37
CA SER A 172 14.09 10.75 -9.82
C SER A 172 12.80 11.05 -10.61
N ALA A 173 11.64 10.69 -10.09
CA ALA A 173 10.36 10.96 -10.72
C ALA A 173 9.80 12.36 -10.40
N ALA A 174 10.32 13.02 -9.37
CA ALA A 174 9.89 14.37 -8.94
C ALA A 174 10.64 15.50 -9.66
N VAL A 175 11.72 15.19 -10.40
CA VAL A 175 12.53 16.13 -11.22
C VAL A 175 12.10 16.03 -12.68
#